data_28783cb93a9f0ebb80d54d3eb8cae3cf
#
_entry.id   28783cb93a9f0ebb80d54d3eb8cae3cf
#
_cell.length_a   1.000
_cell.length_b   1.000
_cell.length_c   1.000
_cell.angle_alpha   90.00
_cell.angle_beta   90.00
_cell.angle_gamma   90.00
#
_symmetry.space_group_name_H-M   'P 1'
#
loop_
_entity.id
_entity.type
_entity.pdbx_description
1 polymer ?
#
loop_
_entity_poly.entity_id
_entity_poly.type
_entity_poly.pdbx_seq_one_letter_code
_entity_poly.pdbx_strand_id
1 'polypeptide(L)'
;KDRYAISAAFAVTGGGGKAVFNNGLPSFEAPVSMIPLSLKANGINTTSYSVDQFMEGRQYIFGVQLNGTYKINDALSAAVGLRLNIVNNGYKGHLKNIQINPNQPAFGASYNGSALVSASKFFTDAATALNTWAAGANSYATGLQPIVAGGGGTTLLANGTSAGLSAAQIAQIQGLLG
;
A
#
# COMPACT_ATOMS: atom_id res chain seq x y z
N LYS A 1 56.08 39.59 11.60
CA LYS A 1 55.79 38.61 10.54
C LYS A 1 55.04 37.47 11.24
N ASP A 2 54.01 36.94 10.63
CA ASP A 2 53.35 35.70 11.00
C ASP A 2 52.41 35.74 12.22
N ARG A 3 51.77 36.88 12.48
CA ARG A 3 50.69 36.98 13.49
C ARG A 3 49.31 36.66 12.93
N TYR A 4 49.14 36.65 11.62
CA TYR A 4 47.88 36.42 10.95
C TYR A 4 48.00 35.19 10.04
N ALA A 5 46.99 34.35 10.06
CA ALA A 5 46.80 33.26 9.08
C ALA A 5 45.37 33.28 8.58
N ILE A 6 45.21 33.06 7.27
CA ILE A 6 43.91 32.88 6.64
C ILE A 6 43.92 31.51 6.03
N SER A 7 42.82 30.74 6.25
CA SER A 7 42.62 29.46 5.63
C SER A 7 41.23 29.36 4.98
N ALA A 8 41.21 28.77 3.81
CA ALA A 8 39.96 28.45 3.11
C ALA A 8 39.91 26.96 2.82
N ALA A 9 38.74 26.38 2.90
CA ALA A 9 38.51 24.99 2.57
C ALA A 9 37.22 24.82 1.78
N PHE A 10 37.25 23.93 0.80
CA PHE A 10 36.08 23.42 0.11
C PHE A 10 36.12 21.90 0.17
N ALA A 11 35.03 21.32 0.65
CA ALA A 11 34.93 19.85 0.77
C ALA A 11 33.50 19.34 0.65
N VAL A 12 33.34 18.10 0.27
CA VAL A 12 32.10 17.36 0.52
C VAL A 12 32.06 17.03 2.00
N THR A 13 31.17 17.67 2.74
CA THR A 13 31.10 17.58 4.21
C THR A 13 30.09 16.55 4.69
N GLY A 14 29.32 16.01 3.78
CA GLY A 14 28.35 14.94 4.08
C GLY A 14 27.63 14.47 2.83
N GLY A 15 26.87 13.42 3.01
CA GLY A 15 26.12 12.75 1.94
C GLY A 15 26.84 11.53 1.40
N GLY A 16 26.03 10.55 0.99
CA GLY A 16 26.50 9.25 0.46
C GLY A 16 26.64 9.20 -1.07
N GLY A 17 26.40 10.31 -1.78
CA GLY A 17 26.38 10.31 -3.22
C GLY A 17 25.01 10.00 -3.80
N LYS A 18 24.99 9.22 -4.89
CA LYS A 18 23.79 8.79 -5.59
C LYS A 18 23.68 7.26 -5.52
N ALA A 19 22.50 6.77 -5.13
CA ALA A 19 22.14 5.36 -5.19
C ALA A 19 20.91 5.17 -6.09
N VAL A 20 20.93 4.13 -6.93
CA VAL A 20 19.82 3.79 -7.84
C VAL A 20 19.46 2.32 -7.64
N PHE A 21 18.21 2.07 -7.37
CA PHE A 21 17.64 0.75 -7.17
C PHE A 21 16.58 0.51 -8.24
N ASN A 22 16.99 -0.08 -9.36
CA ASN A 22 16.10 -0.29 -10.53
C ASN A 22 14.95 -1.24 -10.25
N ASN A 23 15.11 -2.14 -9.28
CA ASN A 23 14.08 -3.07 -8.82
C ASN A 23 13.51 -2.67 -7.45
N GLY A 24 13.66 -1.40 -7.06
CA GLY A 24 13.22 -0.88 -5.77
C GLY A 24 14.01 -1.41 -4.59
N LEU A 25 13.38 -1.34 -3.41
CA LEU A 25 13.93 -1.82 -2.15
C LEU A 25 13.02 -2.91 -1.56
N PRO A 26 13.56 -3.92 -0.85
CA PRO A 26 12.74 -4.93 -0.17
C PRO A 26 11.68 -4.33 0.77
N SER A 27 11.98 -3.19 1.40
CA SER A 27 11.03 -2.47 2.26
C SER A 27 9.81 -1.93 1.51
N PHE A 28 9.92 -1.69 0.20
CA PHE A 28 8.79 -1.28 -0.64
C PHE A 28 7.97 -2.48 -1.11
N GLU A 29 8.63 -3.61 -1.31
CA GLU A 29 8.00 -4.86 -1.74
C GLU A 29 7.23 -5.55 -0.60
N ALA A 30 7.70 -5.43 0.64
CA ALA A 30 7.10 -6.08 1.79
C ALA A 30 5.59 -5.83 1.94
N PRO A 31 5.05 -4.60 1.85
CA PRO A 31 3.60 -4.37 1.90
C PRO A 31 2.84 -5.05 0.76
N VAL A 32 3.44 -5.10 -0.44
CA VAL A 32 2.81 -5.73 -1.62
C VAL A 32 2.74 -7.24 -1.44
N SER A 33 3.79 -7.87 -0.92
CA SER A 33 3.83 -9.31 -0.65
C SER A 33 2.80 -9.77 0.39
N MET A 34 2.32 -8.86 1.24
CA MET A 34 1.25 -9.15 2.21
C MET A 34 -0.13 -9.27 1.56
N ILE A 35 -0.34 -8.75 0.34
CA ILE A 35 -1.64 -8.80 -0.34
C ILE A 35 -2.06 -10.26 -0.62
N PRO A 36 -1.24 -11.12 -1.27
CA PRO A 36 -1.57 -12.53 -1.44
C PRO A 36 -1.82 -13.25 -0.11
N LEU A 37 -1.02 -12.98 0.91
CA LEU A 37 -1.18 -13.60 2.22
C LEU A 37 -2.52 -13.24 2.86
N SER A 38 -2.90 -11.96 2.82
CA SER A 38 -4.17 -11.48 3.36
C SER A 38 -5.36 -12.05 2.59
N LEU A 39 -5.30 -12.13 1.27
CA LEU A 39 -6.35 -12.71 0.44
C LEU A 39 -6.51 -14.21 0.76
N LYS A 40 -5.40 -14.94 0.86
CA LYS A 40 -5.41 -16.36 1.20
C LYS A 40 -5.99 -16.62 2.60
N ALA A 41 -5.67 -15.78 3.58
CA ALA A 41 -6.24 -15.86 4.94
C ALA A 41 -7.76 -15.64 4.94
N ASN A 42 -8.29 -14.91 3.96
CA ASN A 42 -9.73 -14.68 3.76
C ASN A 42 -10.37 -15.65 2.74
N GLY A 43 -9.73 -16.78 2.47
CA GLY A 43 -10.28 -17.83 1.60
C GLY A 43 -10.11 -17.61 0.09
N ILE A 44 -9.45 -16.54 -0.33
CA ILE A 44 -9.16 -16.25 -1.74
C ILE A 44 -7.75 -16.74 -2.06
N ASN A 45 -7.64 -17.93 -2.64
CA ASN A 45 -6.33 -18.51 -2.93
C ASN A 45 -5.56 -17.64 -3.94
N THR A 46 -4.52 -16.99 -3.43
CA THR A 46 -3.62 -16.09 -4.16
C THR A 46 -2.20 -16.48 -3.81
N THR A 47 -1.36 -16.77 -4.80
CA THR A 47 -0.03 -17.36 -4.60
C THR A 47 1.09 -16.52 -5.16
N SER A 48 0.77 -15.56 -6.02
CA SER A 48 1.76 -14.78 -6.75
C SER A 48 1.38 -13.31 -6.81
N TYR A 49 2.40 -12.47 -6.88
CA TYR A 49 2.25 -11.03 -7.14
C TYR A 49 3.37 -10.55 -8.06
N SER A 50 3.18 -9.38 -8.63
CA SER A 50 4.19 -8.62 -9.36
C SER A 50 4.03 -7.15 -9.06
N VAL A 51 5.14 -6.41 -9.06
CA VAL A 51 5.13 -4.97 -8.82
C VAL A 51 6.27 -4.31 -9.61
N ASP A 52 5.98 -3.19 -10.23
CA ASP A 52 6.98 -2.33 -10.86
C ASP A 52 7.41 -1.29 -9.81
N GLN A 53 8.67 -1.37 -9.41
CA GLN A 53 9.22 -0.51 -8.38
C GLN A 53 10.58 0.06 -8.77
N PHE A 54 10.80 1.28 -8.36
CA PHE A 54 12.05 1.99 -8.60
C PHE A 54 12.32 2.94 -7.45
N MET A 55 13.59 3.12 -7.09
CA MET A 55 14.03 4.15 -6.17
C MET A 55 15.37 4.73 -6.59
N GLU A 56 15.48 6.04 -6.52
CA GLU A 56 16.72 6.79 -6.64
C GLU A 56 16.84 7.77 -5.47
N GLY A 57 17.97 7.73 -4.78
CA GLY A 57 18.33 8.71 -3.77
C GLY A 57 19.64 9.38 -4.11
N ARG A 58 19.74 10.68 -3.88
CA ARG A 58 21.00 11.42 -3.95
C ARG A 58 21.11 12.35 -2.76
N GLN A 59 22.31 12.45 -2.23
CA GLN A 59 22.61 13.34 -1.12
C GLN A 59 24.04 13.86 -1.27
N TYR A 60 24.18 15.17 -1.40
CA TYR A 60 25.45 15.87 -1.43
C TYR A 60 25.38 17.09 -0.53
N ILE A 61 26.36 17.24 0.33
CA ILE A 61 26.52 18.41 1.19
C ILE A 61 27.93 18.97 0.95
N PHE A 62 28.00 20.13 0.32
CA PHE A 62 29.24 20.83 0.08
C PHE A 62 29.45 21.89 1.16
N GLY A 63 30.63 21.91 1.75
CA GLY A 63 31.02 22.92 2.71
C GLY A 63 32.08 23.85 2.14
N VAL A 64 31.83 25.16 2.20
CA VAL A 64 32.82 26.20 1.96
C VAL A 64 33.12 26.84 3.30
N GLN A 65 34.39 26.92 3.67
CA GLN A 65 34.82 27.46 4.95
C GLN A 65 35.94 28.47 4.76
N LEU A 66 35.86 29.61 5.44
CA LEU A 66 36.91 30.62 5.53
C LEU A 66 37.18 30.90 6.98
N ASN A 67 38.46 30.85 7.39
CA ASN A 67 38.89 31.13 8.74
C ASN A 67 40.00 32.18 8.75
N GLY A 68 39.97 33.06 9.76
CA GLY A 68 41.04 33.95 10.09
C GLY A 68 41.57 33.61 11.47
N THR A 69 42.90 33.57 11.64
CA THR A 69 43.56 33.30 12.93
C THR A 69 44.51 34.41 13.23
N TYR A 70 44.54 34.82 14.49
CA TYR A 70 45.46 35.82 15.03
C TYR A 70 46.24 35.25 16.20
N LYS A 71 47.58 35.30 16.11
CA LYS A 71 48.49 34.92 17.20
C LYS A 71 48.61 36.06 18.17
N ILE A 72 48.08 35.90 19.38
CA ILE A 72 48.13 36.89 20.46
C ILE A 72 49.53 36.90 21.08
N ASN A 73 50.05 35.74 21.45
CA ASN A 73 51.41 35.50 21.93
C ASN A 73 51.86 34.08 21.57
N ASP A 74 52.99 33.60 22.04
CA ASP A 74 53.53 32.28 21.69
C ASP A 74 52.69 31.11 22.24
N ALA A 75 51.91 31.36 23.28
CA ALA A 75 51.06 30.36 23.92
C ALA A 75 49.56 30.46 23.52
N LEU A 76 49.15 31.60 22.93
CA LEU A 76 47.72 31.85 22.68
C LEU A 76 47.48 32.42 21.28
N SER A 77 46.50 31.84 20.61
CA SER A 77 45.95 32.37 19.37
C SER A 77 44.42 32.31 19.38
N ALA A 78 43.76 33.22 18.67
CA ALA A 78 42.32 33.26 18.48
C ALA A 78 42.01 33.05 17.00
N ALA A 79 40.94 32.32 16.72
CA ALA A 79 40.46 32.10 15.37
C ALA A 79 38.96 32.39 15.27
N VAL A 80 38.54 32.92 14.13
CA VAL A 80 37.14 33.10 13.76
C VAL A 80 36.95 32.57 12.34
N GLY A 81 35.85 31.89 12.08
CA GLY A 81 35.54 31.33 10.77
C GLY A 81 34.06 31.34 10.45
N LEU A 82 33.79 31.35 9.17
CA LEU A 82 32.46 31.23 8.63
C LEU A 82 32.41 29.95 7.76
N ARG A 83 31.29 29.23 7.84
CA ARG A 83 31.04 28.06 7.03
C ARG A 83 29.68 28.16 6.35
N LEU A 84 29.67 27.95 5.04
CA LEU A 84 28.47 27.82 4.25
C LEU A 84 28.33 26.37 3.83
N ASN A 85 27.18 25.74 4.16
CA ASN A 85 26.84 24.40 3.69
C ASN A 85 25.79 24.51 2.58
N ILE A 86 26.08 23.95 1.41
CA ILE A 86 25.19 23.85 0.26
C ILE A 86 24.70 22.39 0.20
N VAL A 87 23.39 22.20 0.42
CA VAL A 87 22.76 20.88 0.48
C VAL A 87 21.99 20.62 -0.83
N ASN A 88 22.27 19.50 -1.47
CA ASN A 88 21.54 19.03 -2.65
C ASN A 88 21.09 17.58 -2.41
N ASN A 89 19.89 17.42 -1.88
CA ASN A 89 19.27 16.14 -1.62
C ASN A 89 18.06 15.95 -2.52
N GLY A 90 17.83 14.72 -2.95
CA GLY A 90 16.65 14.38 -3.72
C GLY A 90 16.37 12.90 -3.64
N TYR A 91 15.09 12.56 -3.50
CA TYR A 91 14.59 11.20 -3.56
C TYR A 91 13.46 11.14 -4.57
N LYS A 92 13.46 10.10 -5.39
CA LYS A 92 12.35 9.79 -6.28
C LYS A 92 12.18 8.29 -6.33
N GLY A 93 10.94 7.86 -6.46
CA GLY A 93 10.61 6.46 -6.55
C GLY A 93 9.15 6.25 -6.94
N HIS A 94 8.83 5.03 -7.30
CA HIS A 94 7.45 4.62 -7.54
C HIS A 94 7.24 3.16 -7.16
N LEU A 95 6.00 2.87 -6.78
CA LEU A 95 5.38 1.57 -6.80
C LEU A 95 4.17 1.65 -7.70
N LYS A 96 4.12 0.84 -8.75
CA LYS A 96 3.00 0.84 -9.69
C LYS A 96 2.81 -0.54 -10.31
N ASN A 97 1.73 -0.72 -11.07
CA ASN A 97 1.43 -1.96 -11.78
C ASN A 97 1.40 -3.18 -10.84
N ILE A 98 0.84 -3.01 -9.64
CA ILE A 98 0.70 -4.13 -8.71
C ILE A 98 -0.29 -5.13 -9.31
N GLN A 99 0.17 -6.37 -9.47
CA GLN A 99 -0.61 -7.48 -10.00
C GLN A 99 -0.60 -8.65 -9.03
N ILE A 100 -1.70 -9.40 -9.01
CA ILE A 100 -1.92 -10.59 -8.18
C ILE A 100 -2.66 -11.65 -8.99
N ASN A 101 -2.63 -12.91 -8.56
CA ASN A 101 -3.36 -14.02 -9.21
C ASN A 101 -4.47 -14.60 -8.30
N PRO A 102 -5.54 -13.84 -8.01
CA PRO A 102 -6.59 -14.32 -7.13
C PRO A 102 -7.41 -15.41 -7.78
N ASN A 103 -7.76 -16.44 -7.01
CA ASN A 103 -8.73 -17.47 -7.44
C ASN A 103 -10.09 -17.20 -6.78
N GLN A 104 -10.90 -16.36 -7.41
CA GLN A 104 -12.25 -15.99 -6.98
C GLN A 104 -13.12 -15.62 -8.17
N PRO A 105 -13.56 -16.62 -8.97
CA PRO A 105 -14.36 -16.37 -10.18
C PRO A 105 -15.70 -15.66 -9.95
N ALA A 106 -16.21 -15.70 -8.72
CA ALA A 106 -17.45 -15.00 -8.35
C ALA A 106 -17.32 -13.45 -8.47
N PHE A 107 -16.13 -12.90 -8.45
CA PHE A 107 -15.89 -11.47 -8.69
C PHE A 107 -15.60 -11.14 -10.16
N GLY A 108 -15.40 -12.18 -11.00
CA GLY A 108 -15.17 -12.04 -12.43
C GLY A 108 -14.43 -13.25 -13.00
N ALA A 109 -14.76 -13.65 -14.21
CA ALA A 109 -14.23 -14.86 -14.86
C ALA A 109 -12.70 -14.87 -15.04
N SER A 110 -12.06 -13.69 -15.08
CA SER A 110 -10.61 -13.56 -15.17
C SER A 110 -9.87 -13.89 -13.85
N TYR A 111 -10.59 -13.97 -12.74
CA TYR A 111 -10.03 -14.25 -11.42
C TYR A 111 -10.05 -15.74 -11.10
N ASN A 112 -9.35 -16.51 -11.90
CA ASN A 112 -9.29 -17.99 -11.82
C ASN A 112 -7.96 -18.53 -11.25
N GLY A 113 -7.10 -17.64 -10.74
CA GLY A 113 -5.82 -18.02 -10.15
C GLY A 113 -4.68 -18.31 -11.13
N SER A 114 -4.94 -18.35 -12.45
CA SER A 114 -3.95 -18.75 -13.45
C SER A 114 -3.06 -17.62 -13.95
N ALA A 115 -3.59 -16.39 -14.00
CA ALA A 115 -2.87 -15.24 -14.55
C ALA A 115 -2.78 -14.10 -13.52
N LEU A 116 -1.75 -13.29 -13.66
CA LEU A 116 -1.60 -12.03 -12.92
C LEU A 116 -2.58 -10.99 -13.50
N VAL A 117 -3.35 -10.37 -12.65
CA VAL A 117 -4.32 -9.32 -12.96
C VAL A 117 -4.06 -8.09 -12.10
N SER A 118 -4.49 -6.92 -12.56
CA SER A 118 -4.34 -5.70 -11.74
C SER A 118 -5.02 -5.87 -10.37
N ALA A 119 -4.25 -5.65 -9.31
CA ALA A 119 -4.77 -5.69 -7.94
C ALA A 119 -5.88 -4.65 -7.73
N SER A 120 -5.70 -3.42 -8.23
CA SER A 120 -6.71 -2.37 -8.17
C SER A 120 -8.02 -2.79 -8.83
N LYS A 121 -7.94 -3.37 -10.04
CA LYS A 121 -9.14 -3.85 -10.75
C LYS A 121 -9.84 -4.97 -9.96
N PHE A 122 -9.09 -5.94 -9.44
CA PHE A 122 -9.65 -7.02 -8.63
C PHE A 122 -10.43 -6.49 -7.42
N PHE A 123 -9.85 -5.57 -6.65
CA PHE A 123 -10.54 -5.00 -5.48
C PHE A 123 -11.76 -4.15 -5.86
N THR A 124 -11.72 -3.44 -6.99
CA THR A 124 -12.89 -2.68 -7.49
C THR A 124 -14.02 -3.63 -7.90
N ASP A 125 -13.72 -4.68 -8.64
CA ASP A 125 -14.72 -5.67 -9.09
C ASP A 125 -15.28 -6.43 -7.88
N ALA A 126 -14.44 -6.80 -6.92
CA ALA A 126 -14.86 -7.43 -5.66
C ALA A 126 -15.82 -6.53 -4.87
N ALA A 127 -15.49 -5.25 -4.73
CA ALA A 127 -16.36 -4.28 -4.05
C ALA A 127 -17.72 -4.14 -4.76
N THR A 128 -17.71 -4.11 -6.09
CA THR A 128 -18.95 -4.06 -6.91
C THR A 128 -19.81 -5.30 -6.70
N ALA A 129 -19.20 -6.49 -6.75
CA ALA A 129 -19.91 -7.75 -6.53
C ALA A 129 -20.51 -7.84 -5.12
N LEU A 130 -19.72 -7.48 -4.10
CA LEU A 130 -20.17 -7.48 -2.70
C LEU A 130 -21.31 -6.48 -2.46
N ASN A 131 -21.27 -5.29 -3.05
CA ASN A 131 -22.35 -4.31 -2.97
C ASN A 131 -23.64 -4.85 -3.65
N THR A 132 -23.50 -5.50 -4.79
CA THR A 132 -24.64 -6.13 -5.48
C THR A 132 -25.27 -7.22 -4.63
N TRP A 133 -24.44 -8.08 -4.00
CA TRP A 133 -24.94 -9.13 -3.10
C TRP A 133 -25.60 -8.56 -1.85
N ALA A 134 -25.01 -7.52 -1.24
CA ALA A 134 -25.59 -6.82 -0.09
C ALA A 134 -26.95 -6.20 -0.42
N ALA A 135 -27.08 -5.55 -1.58
CA ALA A 135 -28.35 -4.99 -2.04
C ALA A 135 -29.42 -6.10 -2.25
N GLY A 136 -29.00 -7.23 -2.84
CA GLY A 136 -29.86 -8.41 -2.97
C GLY A 136 -30.32 -8.95 -1.62
N ALA A 137 -29.39 -9.13 -0.68
CA ALA A 137 -29.71 -9.61 0.68
C ALA A 137 -30.68 -8.66 1.41
N ASN A 138 -30.46 -7.36 1.32
CA ASN A 138 -31.37 -6.35 1.90
C ASN A 138 -32.78 -6.42 1.27
N SER A 139 -32.86 -6.63 -0.05
CA SER A 139 -34.13 -6.79 -0.73
C SER A 139 -34.90 -8.02 -0.22
N TYR A 140 -34.19 -9.16 -0.05
CA TYR A 140 -34.80 -10.35 0.54
C TYR A 140 -35.23 -10.13 1.99
N ALA A 141 -34.38 -9.51 2.82
CA ALA A 141 -34.71 -9.20 4.20
C ALA A 141 -35.99 -8.33 4.31
N THR A 142 -36.09 -7.30 3.49
CA THR A 142 -37.26 -6.42 3.43
C THR A 142 -38.52 -7.17 2.99
N GLY A 143 -38.41 -8.07 2.00
CA GLY A 143 -39.50 -8.91 1.54
C GLY A 143 -40.00 -9.92 2.57
N LEU A 144 -39.12 -10.40 3.45
CA LEU A 144 -39.42 -11.36 4.50
C LEU A 144 -40.01 -10.72 5.77
N GLN A 145 -39.72 -9.43 6.05
CA GLN A 145 -40.18 -8.73 7.25
C GLN A 145 -41.71 -8.84 7.50
N PRO A 146 -42.59 -8.57 6.52
CA PRO A 146 -44.03 -8.67 6.77
C PRO A 146 -44.48 -10.10 7.05
N ILE A 147 -43.78 -11.10 6.51
CA ILE A 147 -44.12 -12.53 6.70
C ILE A 147 -43.69 -12.96 8.12
N VAL A 148 -42.54 -12.52 8.58
CA VAL A 148 -42.06 -12.78 9.97
C VAL A 148 -42.94 -12.04 10.98
N ALA A 149 -43.30 -10.80 10.73
CA ALA A 149 -44.18 -10.01 11.58
C ALA A 149 -45.60 -10.60 11.70
N GLY A 150 -46.06 -11.30 10.66
CA GLY A 150 -47.36 -12.02 10.65
C GLY A 150 -47.31 -13.39 11.32
N GLY A 151 -46.23 -13.77 11.99
CA GLY A 151 -46.10 -15.08 12.67
C GLY A 151 -45.80 -16.24 11.73
N GLY A 152 -45.48 -15.98 10.47
CA GLY A 152 -45.25 -16.98 9.40
C GLY A 152 -43.84 -17.57 9.36
N GLY A 153 -42.96 -17.29 10.30
CA GLY A 153 -41.57 -17.74 10.24
C GLY A 153 -41.38 -19.26 10.15
N THR A 154 -42.18 -20.01 10.89
CA THR A 154 -42.19 -21.49 10.84
C THR A 154 -42.94 -22.06 9.60
N THR A 155 -43.91 -21.32 9.10
CA THR A 155 -44.72 -21.71 7.95
C THR A 155 -44.00 -21.43 6.62
N LEU A 156 -43.09 -20.50 6.60
CA LEU A 156 -42.31 -20.08 5.42
C LEU A 156 -41.41 -21.19 4.88
N LEU A 157 -40.74 -21.92 5.77
CA LEU A 157 -39.89 -23.06 5.40
C LEU A 157 -40.70 -24.28 4.95
N ALA A 158 -41.87 -24.52 5.56
CA ALA A 158 -42.73 -25.64 5.24
C ALA A 158 -43.53 -25.43 3.94
N ASN A 159 -43.93 -24.19 3.62
CA ASN A 159 -44.79 -23.82 2.50
C ASN A 159 -44.22 -22.69 1.63
N GLY A 160 -42.91 -22.63 1.45
CA GLY A 160 -42.20 -21.52 0.81
C GLY A 160 -42.71 -21.14 -0.59
N THR A 161 -43.13 -22.13 -1.38
CA THR A 161 -43.73 -21.90 -2.70
C THR A 161 -45.11 -21.23 -2.59
N SER A 162 -45.89 -21.53 -1.55
CA SER A 162 -47.20 -20.93 -1.28
C SER A 162 -47.07 -19.47 -0.81
N ALA A 163 -45.90 -19.10 -0.25
CA ALA A 163 -45.56 -17.74 0.17
C ALA A 163 -44.92 -16.90 -0.96
N GLY A 164 -44.90 -17.43 -2.19
CA GLY A 164 -44.35 -16.72 -3.35
C GLY A 164 -42.81 -16.77 -3.48
N LEU A 165 -42.12 -17.59 -2.69
CA LEU A 165 -40.70 -17.82 -2.83
C LEU A 165 -40.40 -18.84 -3.95
N SER A 166 -39.41 -18.55 -4.78
CA SER A 166 -38.89 -19.50 -5.74
C SER A 166 -38.09 -20.64 -5.06
N ALA A 167 -37.97 -21.78 -5.71
CA ALA A 167 -37.17 -22.91 -5.20
C ALA A 167 -35.73 -22.52 -4.91
N ALA A 168 -35.13 -21.62 -5.70
CA ALA A 168 -33.79 -21.11 -5.50
C ALA A 168 -33.68 -20.26 -4.21
N GLN A 169 -34.69 -19.45 -3.90
CA GLN A 169 -34.76 -18.63 -2.69
C GLN A 169 -34.91 -19.48 -1.42
N ILE A 170 -35.75 -20.56 -1.53
CA ILE A 170 -35.92 -21.53 -0.44
C ILE A 170 -34.59 -22.23 -0.13
N ALA A 171 -33.87 -22.68 -1.16
CA ALA A 171 -32.59 -23.35 -1.03
C ALA A 171 -31.51 -22.41 -0.40
N GLN A 172 -31.51 -21.14 -0.76
CA GLN A 172 -30.60 -20.14 -0.15
C GLN A 172 -30.91 -19.90 1.33
N ILE A 173 -32.19 -19.79 1.69
CA ILE A 173 -32.63 -19.62 3.10
C ILE A 173 -32.27 -20.87 3.90
N GLN A 174 -32.46 -22.05 3.36
CA GLN A 174 -32.06 -23.32 4.00
C GLN A 174 -30.56 -23.41 4.21
N GLY A 175 -29.75 -22.97 3.24
CA GLY A 175 -28.30 -22.93 3.37
C GLY A 175 -27.76 -21.90 4.39
N LEU A 176 -28.56 -20.90 4.74
CA LEU A 176 -28.21 -19.92 5.78
C LEU A 176 -28.60 -20.36 7.20
N LEU A 177 -29.50 -21.34 7.32
CA LEU A 177 -30.04 -21.86 8.59
C LEU A 177 -29.38 -23.18 9.04
N GLY A 178 -28.61 -23.83 8.18
CA GLY A 178 -27.83 -25.06 8.44
C GLY A 178 -26.40 -24.77 8.77
#